data_e236ef7a37841f921fa1da5ec794b5ac
#
_entry.id   e236ef7a37841f921fa1da5ec794b5ac
#
_cell.length_a   1.000
_cell.length_b   1.000
_cell.length_c   1.000
_cell.angle_alpha   90.00
_cell.angle_beta   90.00
_cell.angle_gamma   90.00
#
_symmetry.space_group_name_H-M   'P 1'
#
loop_
_entity.id
_entity.type
_entity.pdbx_description
1 polymer ?
#
loop_
_entity_poly.entity_id
_entity_poly.type
_entity_poly.pdbx_seq_one_letter_code
_entity_poly.pdbx_strand_id
1 'polypeptide(L)'
;VTYALLVLLTLLFILPIIYMILASFQTTSQIVRVPVRWINWPPTFGNYPDVFDSVPMARYFANSLILAISNVVGVLFSCTLVAYSFSRLRWPGRDLLFAVMLATVLLPSTVTLIPVYLIWRNLHLTNTYWPLIAPSFFGSPFYIFLLRQFFLAIPQDYADAARIDGANEGRIMLSIVLPLAVPALTAIAVFTFISTWEDFLNPLIYLDDSNLLTMALALQQFVGGHQQDWGPLMAGVVIFILPILLIFALAQRLILEGVTFSGSSVG
;
A
#
# COMPACT_ATOMS: atom_id res chain seq x y z
N VAL A 1 26.71 -18.05 13.94
CA VAL A 1 25.36 -18.45 14.38
C VAL A 1 24.32 -17.51 13.84
N THR A 2 24.45 -16.18 13.98
CA THR A 2 23.44 -15.17 13.57
C THR A 2 23.13 -15.23 12.06
N TYR A 3 24.15 -15.26 11.20
CA TYR A 3 23.95 -15.35 9.74
C TYR A 3 23.29 -16.66 9.31
N ALA A 4 23.66 -17.79 9.93
CA ALA A 4 23.04 -19.07 9.62
C ALA A 4 21.55 -19.09 9.98
N LEU A 5 21.18 -18.49 11.13
CA LEU A 5 19.79 -18.34 11.55
C LEU A 5 19.02 -17.41 10.60
N LEU A 6 19.61 -16.29 10.19
CA LEU A 6 19.00 -15.37 9.24
C LEU A 6 18.73 -16.04 7.90
N VAL A 7 19.70 -16.79 7.36
CA VAL A 7 19.53 -17.53 6.10
C VAL A 7 18.43 -18.59 6.24
N LEU A 8 18.41 -19.34 7.34
CA LEU A 8 17.37 -20.34 7.59
C LEU A 8 15.98 -19.72 7.63
N LEU A 9 15.80 -18.62 8.37
CA LEU A 9 14.53 -17.90 8.44
C LEU A 9 14.13 -17.35 7.07
N THR A 10 15.06 -16.77 6.34
CA THR A 10 14.79 -16.25 4.98
C THR A 10 14.31 -17.37 4.06
N LEU A 11 14.96 -18.52 4.06
CA LEU A 11 14.54 -19.69 3.27
C LEU A 11 13.15 -20.16 3.69
N LEU A 12 12.85 -20.20 4.99
CA LEU A 12 11.54 -20.61 5.50
C LEU A 12 10.42 -19.68 5.01
N PHE A 13 10.65 -18.34 5.07
CA PHE A 13 9.64 -17.35 4.63
C PHE A 13 9.48 -17.28 3.12
N ILE A 14 10.49 -17.63 2.33
CA ILE A 14 10.40 -17.68 0.87
C ILE A 14 9.72 -18.95 0.36
N LEU A 15 9.71 -20.03 1.13
CA LEU A 15 9.10 -21.31 0.73
C LEU A 15 7.68 -21.21 0.17
N PRO A 16 6.72 -20.50 0.81
CA PRO A 16 5.37 -20.36 0.27
C PRO A 16 5.34 -19.66 -1.10
N ILE A 17 6.20 -18.65 -1.29
CA ILE A 17 6.29 -17.92 -2.56
C ILE A 17 6.86 -18.84 -3.65
N ILE A 18 7.91 -19.61 -3.34
CA ILE A 18 8.48 -20.59 -4.27
C ILE A 18 7.41 -21.63 -4.64
N TYR A 19 6.68 -22.17 -3.67
CA TYR A 19 5.62 -23.12 -3.94
C TYR A 19 4.55 -22.53 -4.85
N MET A 20 4.10 -21.30 -4.59
CA MET A 20 3.11 -20.59 -5.41
C MET A 20 3.59 -20.42 -6.87
N ILE A 21 4.86 -20.03 -7.07
CA ILE A 21 5.46 -19.92 -8.41
C ILE A 21 5.52 -21.29 -9.09
N LEU A 22 5.96 -22.33 -8.39
CA LEU A 22 5.99 -23.69 -8.95
C LEU A 22 4.58 -24.21 -9.25
N ALA A 23 3.60 -23.94 -8.40
CA ALA A 23 2.21 -24.31 -8.58
C ALA A 23 1.57 -23.61 -9.79
N SER A 24 1.99 -22.38 -10.12
CA SER A 24 1.49 -21.68 -11.30
C SER A 24 1.82 -22.36 -12.63
N PHE A 25 2.78 -23.29 -12.63
CA PHE A 25 3.12 -24.14 -13.77
C PHE A 25 2.56 -25.57 -13.67
N GLN A 26 1.58 -25.79 -12.79
CA GLN A 26 0.94 -27.09 -12.60
C GLN A 26 -0.53 -27.02 -12.97
N THR A 27 -1.10 -28.17 -13.43
CA THR A 27 -2.55 -28.28 -13.62
C THR A 27 -3.26 -28.35 -12.29
N THR A 28 -4.56 -27.96 -12.24
CA THR A 28 -5.39 -28.05 -11.04
C THR A 28 -5.34 -29.46 -10.41
N SER A 29 -5.39 -30.52 -11.22
CA SER A 29 -5.29 -31.91 -10.74
C SER A 29 -3.93 -32.27 -10.12
N GLN A 30 -2.85 -31.65 -10.57
CA GLN A 30 -1.52 -31.82 -9.97
C GLN A 30 -1.38 -31.10 -8.64
N ILE A 31 -1.96 -29.89 -8.52
CA ILE A 31 -1.90 -29.07 -7.29
C ILE A 31 -2.66 -29.74 -6.15
N VAL A 32 -3.87 -30.27 -6.40
CA VAL A 32 -4.71 -30.90 -5.37
C VAL A 32 -4.34 -32.35 -5.07
N ARG A 33 -3.33 -32.88 -5.72
CA ARG A 33 -2.90 -34.28 -5.55
C ARG A 33 -2.31 -34.52 -4.16
N VAL A 34 -2.66 -35.67 -3.56
CA VAL A 34 -2.05 -36.15 -2.31
C VAL A 34 -1.24 -37.43 -2.60
N PRO A 35 0.02 -37.51 -2.20
CA PRO A 35 0.86 -36.49 -1.54
C PRO A 35 1.22 -35.32 -2.48
N VAL A 36 1.38 -34.12 -1.91
CA VAL A 36 1.77 -32.91 -2.64
C VAL A 36 3.16 -33.10 -3.26
N ARG A 37 3.28 -32.79 -4.56
CA ARG A 37 4.57 -32.72 -5.24
C ARG A 37 4.87 -31.29 -5.66
N TRP A 38 6.00 -30.77 -5.24
CA TRP A 38 6.43 -29.41 -5.53
C TRP A 38 6.76 -29.19 -7.00
N ILE A 39 7.30 -30.20 -7.66
CA ILE A 39 7.68 -30.17 -9.08
C ILE A 39 6.96 -31.32 -9.77
N ASN A 40 6.16 -30.99 -10.76
CA ASN A 40 5.50 -31.95 -11.65
C ASN A 40 6.03 -31.77 -13.08
N TRP A 41 6.18 -32.87 -13.81
CA TRP A 41 6.64 -32.86 -15.17
C TRP A 41 5.61 -33.57 -16.09
N PRO A 42 5.32 -33.01 -17.28
CA PRO A 42 5.80 -31.73 -17.83
C PRO A 42 5.13 -30.53 -17.19
N PRO A 43 5.81 -29.36 -17.10
CA PRO A 43 5.19 -28.12 -16.62
C PRO A 43 4.16 -27.62 -17.64
N THR A 44 3.08 -27.01 -17.19
CA THR A 44 2.08 -26.36 -18.04
C THR A 44 2.25 -24.85 -18.02
N PHE A 45 2.28 -24.23 -19.18
CA PHE A 45 2.31 -22.76 -19.32
C PHE A 45 0.90 -22.21 -19.65
N GLY A 46 -0.09 -23.07 -19.84
CA GLY A 46 -1.46 -22.70 -20.19
C GLY A 46 -2.16 -21.84 -19.14
N ASN A 47 -1.81 -21.99 -17.86
CA ASN A 47 -2.44 -21.22 -16.77
C ASN A 47 -2.34 -19.70 -16.95
N TYR A 48 -1.26 -19.19 -17.55
CA TYR A 48 -1.08 -17.75 -17.76
C TYR A 48 -2.01 -17.18 -18.85
N PRO A 49 -2.08 -17.73 -20.08
CA PRO A 49 -3.12 -17.36 -21.04
C PRO A 49 -4.53 -17.50 -20.47
N ASP A 50 -4.84 -18.62 -19.80
CA ASP A 50 -6.15 -18.93 -19.24
C ASP A 50 -6.62 -17.85 -18.26
N VAL A 51 -5.70 -17.22 -17.50
CA VAL A 51 -6.03 -16.08 -16.62
C VAL A 51 -6.56 -14.88 -17.42
N PHE A 52 -5.94 -14.56 -18.57
CA PHE A 52 -6.33 -13.42 -19.40
C PHE A 52 -7.58 -13.70 -20.24
N ASP A 53 -7.82 -14.97 -20.58
CA ASP A 53 -8.99 -15.39 -21.33
C ASP A 53 -10.23 -15.51 -20.43
N SER A 54 -10.04 -15.90 -19.16
CA SER A 54 -11.14 -16.08 -18.20
C SER A 54 -11.70 -14.78 -17.66
N VAL A 55 -10.85 -13.78 -17.46
CA VAL A 55 -11.22 -12.46 -16.91
C VAL A 55 -10.42 -11.35 -17.59
N PRO A 56 -10.94 -10.11 -17.70
CA PRO A 56 -10.21 -8.99 -18.29
C PRO A 56 -9.09 -8.51 -17.36
N MET A 57 -8.13 -9.39 -17.07
CA MET A 57 -7.06 -9.22 -16.07
C MET A 57 -6.26 -7.92 -16.28
N ALA A 58 -5.95 -7.56 -17.53
CA ALA A 58 -5.23 -6.33 -17.84
C ALA A 58 -6.00 -5.08 -17.39
N ARG A 59 -7.34 -5.08 -17.53
CA ARG A 59 -8.20 -4.00 -17.04
C ARG A 59 -8.18 -3.93 -15.52
N TYR A 60 -8.35 -5.06 -14.85
CA TYR A 60 -8.35 -5.13 -13.38
C TYR A 60 -7.00 -4.72 -12.79
N PHE A 61 -5.92 -5.08 -13.46
CA PHE A 61 -4.57 -4.61 -13.12
C PHE A 61 -4.46 -3.08 -13.25
N ALA A 62 -4.91 -2.52 -14.36
CA ALA A 62 -4.93 -1.06 -14.57
C ALA A 62 -5.80 -0.34 -13.54
N ASN A 63 -6.98 -0.87 -13.22
CA ASN A 63 -7.88 -0.33 -12.20
C ASN A 63 -7.19 -0.29 -10.82
N SER A 64 -6.58 -1.40 -10.40
CA SER A 64 -5.83 -1.46 -9.13
C SER A 64 -4.66 -0.48 -9.12
N LEU A 65 -3.96 -0.32 -10.24
CA LEU A 65 -2.84 0.62 -10.35
C LEU A 65 -3.31 2.08 -10.25
N ILE A 66 -4.43 2.43 -10.92
CA ILE A 66 -5.05 3.76 -10.83
C ILE A 66 -5.43 4.05 -9.38
N LEU A 67 -6.10 3.12 -8.69
CA LEU A 67 -6.48 3.28 -7.28
C LEU A 67 -5.25 3.45 -6.39
N ALA A 68 -4.25 2.58 -6.52
CA ALA A 68 -3.04 2.61 -5.69
C ALA A 68 -2.26 3.91 -5.88
N ILE A 69 -2.02 4.34 -7.13
CA ILE A 69 -1.31 5.60 -7.42
C ILE A 69 -2.10 6.80 -6.91
N SER A 70 -3.43 6.84 -7.15
CA SER A 70 -4.27 7.95 -6.69
C SER A 70 -4.26 8.07 -5.16
N ASN A 71 -4.32 6.95 -4.43
CA ASN A 71 -4.25 6.94 -2.98
C ASN A 71 -2.86 7.37 -2.47
N VAL A 72 -1.77 6.91 -3.09
CA VAL A 72 -0.41 7.35 -2.74
C VAL A 72 -0.28 8.87 -2.91
N VAL A 73 -0.73 9.42 -4.03
CA VAL A 73 -0.71 10.86 -4.28
C VAL A 73 -1.56 11.61 -3.25
N GLY A 74 -2.78 11.14 -2.99
CA GLY A 74 -3.69 11.74 -2.02
C GLY A 74 -3.12 11.76 -0.60
N VAL A 75 -2.62 10.61 -0.14
CA VAL A 75 -2.01 10.47 1.20
C VAL A 75 -0.76 11.33 1.33
N LEU A 76 0.17 11.25 0.38
CA LEU A 76 1.40 12.05 0.45
C LEU A 76 1.09 13.54 0.45
N PHE A 77 0.20 14.00 -0.41
CA PHE A 77 -0.19 15.40 -0.48
C PHE A 77 -0.83 15.88 0.83
N SER A 78 -1.90 15.23 1.26
CA SER A 78 -2.68 15.65 2.43
C SER A 78 -1.89 15.51 3.74
N CYS A 79 -1.26 14.35 3.96
CA CYS A 79 -0.53 14.08 5.20
C CYS A 79 0.71 14.96 5.35
N THR A 80 1.39 15.28 4.25
CA THR A 80 2.56 16.17 4.27
C THR A 80 2.18 17.58 4.71
N LEU A 81 1.13 18.16 4.11
CA LEU A 81 0.66 19.50 4.45
C LEU A 81 0.24 19.59 5.91
N VAL A 82 -0.55 18.61 6.37
CA VAL A 82 -1.05 18.58 7.74
C VAL A 82 0.09 18.32 8.73
N ALA A 83 0.98 17.38 8.45
CA ALA A 83 2.14 17.10 9.31
C ALA A 83 3.09 18.28 9.41
N TYR A 84 3.32 19.01 8.31
CA TYR A 84 4.12 20.24 8.31
C TYR A 84 3.50 21.31 9.22
N SER A 85 2.18 21.51 9.09
CA SER A 85 1.45 22.45 9.95
C SER A 85 1.58 22.09 11.43
N PHE A 86 1.39 20.83 11.79
CA PHE A 86 1.49 20.35 13.17
C PHE A 86 2.92 20.31 13.74
N SER A 87 3.95 20.26 12.89
CA SER A 87 5.35 20.18 13.33
C SER A 87 6.06 21.53 13.35
N ARG A 88 5.87 22.36 12.32
CA ARG A 88 6.70 23.53 12.03
C ARG A 88 5.99 24.87 12.29
N LEU A 89 4.67 24.91 12.13
CA LEU A 89 3.90 26.13 12.33
C LEU A 89 3.42 26.24 13.78
N ARG A 90 3.30 27.47 14.26
CA ARG A 90 2.75 27.80 15.58
C ARG A 90 1.40 28.48 15.40
N TRP A 91 0.34 27.85 15.89
CA TRP A 91 -1.02 28.40 15.86
C TRP A 91 -1.83 27.91 17.07
N PRO A 92 -2.83 28.68 17.53
CA PRO A 92 -3.60 28.35 18.72
C PRO A 92 -4.44 27.09 18.51
N GLY A 93 -4.45 26.19 19.50
CA GLY A 93 -5.21 24.93 19.43
C GLY A 93 -4.51 23.76 18.72
N ARG A 94 -3.31 23.96 18.18
CA ARG A 94 -2.54 22.94 17.43
C ARG A 94 -2.45 21.60 18.17
N ASP A 95 -2.01 21.62 19.41
CA ASP A 95 -1.73 20.40 20.17
C ASP A 95 -3.03 19.70 20.59
N LEU A 96 -4.10 20.45 20.85
CA LEU A 96 -5.42 19.89 21.11
C LEU A 96 -5.99 19.19 19.87
N LEU A 97 -5.96 19.85 18.73
CA LEU A 97 -6.45 19.26 17.47
C LEU A 97 -5.61 18.05 17.06
N PHE A 98 -4.29 18.09 17.30
CA PHE A 98 -3.43 16.92 17.07
C PHE A 98 -3.84 15.75 17.98
N ALA A 99 -4.11 15.98 19.26
CA ALA A 99 -4.57 14.94 20.18
C ALA A 99 -5.94 14.37 19.77
N VAL A 100 -6.88 15.22 19.34
CA VAL A 100 -8.20 14.80 18.83
C VAL A 100 -8.04 13.96 17.58
N MET A 101 -7.19 14.38 16.64
CA MET A 101 -6.88 13.62 15.42
C MET A 101 -6.30 12.22 15.78
N LEU A 102 -5.36 12.14 16.72
CA LEU A 102 -4.81 10.86 17.16
C LEU A 102 -5.86 9.97 17.84
N ALA A 103 -6.79 10.57 18.59
CA ALA A 103 -7.87 9.79 19.22
C ALA A 103 -8.76 9.08 18.17
N THR A 104 -8.88 9.63 16.96
CA THR A 104 -9.65 8.96 15.88
C THR A 104 -9.03 7.63 15.43
N VAL A 105 -7.72 7.40 15.63
CA VAL A 105 -7.06 6.13 15.32
C VAL A 105 -7.62 4.97 16.15
N LEU A 106 -8.14 5.28 17.35
CA LEU A 106 -8.72 4.28 18.24
C LEU A 106 -10.09 3.78 17.78
N LEU A 107 -10.72 4.46 16.81
CA LEU A 107 -12.00 4.04 16.25
C LEU A 107 -11.75 2.91 15.22
N PRO A 108 -12.26 1.69 15.45
CA PRO A 108 -12.12 0.61 14.49
C PRO A 108 -12.83 0.96 13.17
N SER A 109 -12.16 0.73 12.06
CA SER A 109 -12.72 0.99 10.71
C SER A 109 -14.01 0.20 10.44
N THR A 110 -14.17 -0.97 11.05
CA THR A 110 -15.37 -1.79 10.95
C THR A 110 -16.60 -1.11 11.53
N VAL A 111 -16.47 -0.28 12.56
CA VAL A 111 -17.58 0.47 13.17
C VAL A 111 -18.05 1.60 12.26
N THR A 112 -17.13 2.23 11.54
CA THR A 112 -17.41 3.36 10.65
C THR A 112 -17.84 2.93 9.25
N LEU A 113 -17.69 1.66 8.90
CA LEU A 113 -17.93 1.13 7.56
C LEU A 113 -19.36 1.39 7.07
N ILE A 114 -20.39 1.03 7.85
CA ILE A 114 -21.80 1.20 7.47
C ILE A 114 -22.16 2.70 7.37
N PRO A 115 -21.87 3.55 8.36
CA PRO A 115 -22.12 5.00 8.25
C PRO A 115 -21.47 5.64 7.04
N VAL A 116 -20.20 5.32 6.75
CA VAL A 116 -19.47 5.88 5.61
C VAL A 116 -20.06 5.38 4.29
N TYR A 117 -20.44 4.10 4.19
CA TYR A 117 -21.14 3.58 3.02
C TYR A 117 -22.45 4.33 2.75
N LEU A 118 -23.26 4.59 3.79
CA LEU A 118 -24.50 5.34 3.63
C LEU A 118 -24.27 6.78 3.15
N ILE A 119 -23.19 7.43 3.59
CA ILE A 119 -22.81 8.76 3.08
C ILE A 119 -22.54 8.70 1.57
N TRP A 120 -21.70 7.77 1.11
CA TRP A 120 -21.37 7.64 -0.31
C TRP A 120 -22.57 7.24 -1.15
N ARG A 121 -23.46 6.37 -0.64
CA ARG A 121 -24.71 6.00 -1.28
C ARG A 121 -25.65 7.19 -1.44
N ASN A 122 -25.80 8.02 -0.42
CA ASN A 122 -26.66 9.21 -0.47
C ASN A 122 -26.10 10.28 -1.43
N LEU A 123 -24.79 10.31 -1.60
CA LEU A 123 -24.13 11.17 -2.60
C LEU A 123 -24.20 10.60 -4.03
N HIS A 124 -24.79 9.41 -4.22
CA HIS A 124 -24.84 8.69 -5.50
C HIS A 124 -23.45 8.42 -6.11
N LEU A 125 -22.44 8.20 -5.26
CA LEU A 125 -21.06 7.93 -5.66
C LEU A 125 -20.63 6.47 -5.46
N THR A 126 -21.54 5.58 -5.03
CA THR A 126 -21.33 4.12 -5.08
C THR A 126 -21.19 3.68 -6.54
N ASN A 127 -20.52 2.55 -6.75
CA ASN A 127 -20.15 2.04 -8.07
C ASN A 127 -19.25 3.01 -8.87
N THR A 128 -18.40 3.75 -8.17
CA THR A 128 -17.34 4.61 -8.71
C THR A 128 -16.08 4.49 -7.84
N TYR A 129 -14.97 5.05 -8.30
CA TYR A 129 -13.73 5.08 -7.50
C TYR A 129 -13.70 6.18 -6.43
N TRP A 130 -14.67 7.08 -6.36
CA TRP A 130 -14.68 8.17 -5.39
C TRP A 130 -14.61 7.69 -3.94
N PRO A 131 -15.38 6.70 -3.49
CA PRO A 131 -15.28 6.17 -2.12
C PRO A 131 -13.91 5.61 -1.76
N LEU A 132 -13.19 5.11 -2.76
CA LEU A 132 -11.90 4.45 -2.60
C LEU A 132 -10.71 5.43 -2.69
N ILE A 133 -10.88 6.59 -3.34
CA ILE A 133 -9.81 7.57 -3.58
C ILE A 133 -9.96 8.81 -2.69
N ALA A 134 -11.17 9.40 -2.63
CA ALA A 134 -11.36 10.68 -1.97
C ALA A 134 -10.89 10.71 -0.50
N PRO A 135 -11.10 9.67 0.34
CA PRO A 135 -10.66 9.69 1.73
C PRO A 135 -9.15 9.93 1.89
N SER A 136 -8.32 9.49 0.93
CA SER A 136 -6.87 9.64 0.98
C SER A 136 -6.42 11.11 0.92
N PHE A 137 -7.24 12.00 0.34
CA PHE A 137 -6.96 13.43 0.24
C PHE A 137 -7.32 14.22 1.51
N PHE A 138 -7.98 13.59 2.49
CA PHE A 138 -8.32 14.20 3.78
C PHE A 138 -7.35 13.84 4.90
N GLY A 139 -6.31 13.10 4.59
CA GLY A 139 -5.25 12.75 5.53
C GLY A 139 -5.53 11.48 6.32
N SER A 140 -4.45 10.75 6.65
CA SER A 140 -4.47 9.61 7.56
C SER A 140 -3.81 10.01 8.87
N PRO A 141 -4.49 9.92 10.02
CA PRO A 141 -3.94 10.30 11.31
C PRO A 141 -2.63 9.59 11.64
N PHE A 142 -2.51 8.30 11.29
CA PHE A 142 -1.28 7.54 11.50
C PHE A 142 -0.10 8.08 10.68
N TYR A 143 -0.31 8.37 9.39
CA TYR A 143 0.76 8.89 8.53
C TYR A 143 1.09 10.35 8.85
N ILE A 144 0.11 11.15 9.26
CA ILE A 144 0.34 12.51 9.76
C ILE A 144 1.22 12.47 11.01
N PHE A 145 0.93 11.56 11.95
CA PHE A 145 1.75 11.37 13.15
C PHE A 145 3.19 10.99 12.78
N LEU A 146 3.36 10.00 11.91
CA LEU A 146 4.67 9.52 11.48
C LEU A 146 5.50 10.65 10.84
N LEU A 147 4.92 11.37 9.89
CA LEU A 147 5.59 12.50 9.23
C LEU A 147 5.89 13.64 10.20
N ARG A 148 4.96 13.95 11.12
CA ARG A 148 5.21 14.95 12.16
C ARG A 148 6.43 14.60 13.01
N GLN A 149 6.56 13.34 13.46
CA GLN A 149 7.73 12.93 14.24
C GLN A 149 9.02 13.08 13.42
N PHE A 150 8.98 12.69 12.15
CA PHE A 150 10.13 12.83 11.26
C PHE A 150 10.49 14.31 11.03
N PHE A 151 9.52 15.15 10.75
CA PHE A 151 9.75 16.59 10.57
C PHE A 151 10.30 17.26 11.83
N LEU A 152 9.85 16.87 13.02
CA LEU A 152 10.38 17.39 14.29
C LEU A 152 11.85 17.01 14.51
N ALA A 153 12.31 15.89 13.97
CA ALA A 153 13.71 15.46 14.08
C ALA A 153 14.66 16.27 13.19
N ILE A 154 14.16 16.96 12.16
CA ILE A 154 15.00 17.84 11.32
C ILE A 154 15.35 19.10 12.11
N PRO A 155 16.64 19.51 12.24
CA PRO A 155 17.04 20.72 12.97
C PRO A 155 16.33 21.99 12.47
N GLN A 156 15.91 22.82 13.42
CA GLN A 156 15.19 24.06 13.13
C GLN A 156 16.07 25.07 12.37
N ASP A 157 17.39 25.02 12.58
CA ASP A 157 18.37 25.92 12.01
C ASP A 157 18.31 26.01 10.48
N TYR A 158 17.97 24.90 9.81
CA TYR A 158 17.78 24.89 8.35
C TYR A 158 16.61 25.79 7.91
N ALA A 159 15.52 25.76 8.65
CA ALA A 159 14.35 26.57 8.35
C ALA A 159 14.60 28.05 8.71
N ASP A 160 15.34 28.32 9.79
CA ASP A 160 15.65 29.67 10.24
C ASP A 160 16.65 30.34 9.29
N ALA A 161 17.68 29.65 8.82
CA ALA A 161 18.57 30.15 7.77
C ALA A 161 17.81 30.51 6.49
N ALA A 162 16.90 29.65 6.05
CA ALA A 162 16.10 29.93 4.85
C ALA A 162 15.15 31.15 5.04
N ARG A 163 14.63 31.36 6.26
CA ARG A 163 13.82 32.57 6.55
C ARG A 163 14.64 33.85 6.48
N ILE A 164 15.90 33.82 6.92
CA ILE A 164 16.84 34.94 6.79
C ILE A 164 17.07 35.24 5.30
N ASP A 165 17.15 34.20 4.45
CA ASP A 165 17.28 34.35 3.00
C ASP A 165 15.96 34.73 2.29
N GLY A 166 14.88 35.01 3.05
CA GLY A 166 13.59 35.46 2.53
C GLY A 166 12.67 34.35 2.02
N ALA A 167 12.93 33.08 2.34
CA ALA A 167 12.04 31.99 1.94
C ALA A 167 10.75 32.00 2.76
N ASN A 168 9.61 31.85 2.10
CA ASN A 168 8.32 31.62 2.76
C ASN A 168 8.17 30.16 3.20
N GLU A 169 7.18 29.86 4.04
CA GLU A 169 6.94 28.53 4.61
C GLU A 169 6.73 27.46 3.55
N GLY A 170 6.03 27.77 2.45
CA GLY A 170 5.85 26.84 1.34
C GLY A 170 7.19 26.47 0.67
N ARG A 171 8.08 27.43 0.49
CA ARG A 171 9.42 27.17 -0.07
C ARG A 171 10.29 26.37 0.89
N ILE A 172 10.22 26.67 2.19
CA ILE A 172 10.93 25.90 3.23
C ILE A 172 10.45 24.44 3.22
N MET A 173 9.14 24.23 3.18
CA MET A 173 8.56 22.88 3.09
C MET A 173 9.06 22.12 1.86
N LEU A 174 8.91 22.72 0.67
CA LEU A 174 9.19 22.04 -0.60
C LEU A 174 10.70 21.85 -0.86
N SER A 175 11.53 22.84 -0.47
CA SER A 175 12.96 22.84 -0.85
C SER A 175 13.89 22.31 0.25
N ILE A 176 13.42 22.21 1.50
CA ILE A 176 14.24 21.80 2.65
C ILE A 176 13.64 20.57 3.33
N VAL A 177 12.40 20.69 3.84
CA VAL A 177 11.83 19.65 4.68
C VAL A 177 11.49 18.41 3.89
N LEU A 178 10.85 18.53 2.71
CA LEU A 178 10.48 17.37 1.90
C LEU A 178 11.69 16.59 1.35
N PRO A 179 12.74 17.23 0.80
CA PRO A 179 13.94 16.50 0.37
C PRO A 179 14.61 15.71 1.51
N LEU A 180 14.66 16.28 2.71
CA LEU A 180 15.20 15.59 3.88
C LEU A 180 14.29 14.46 4.38
N ALA A 181 12.98 14.54 4.09
CA ALA A 181 11.99 13.56 4.49
C ALA A 181 11.71 12.47 3.45
N VAL A 182 12.44 12.43 2.34
CA VAL A 182 12.27 11.42 1.28
C VAL A 182 12.19 9.99 1.82
N PRO A 183 13.01 9.55 2.79
CA PRO A 183 12.90 8.20 3.33
C PRO A 183 11.55 7.91 3.98
N ALA A 184 11.02 8.84 4.79
CA ALA A 184 9.73 8.69 5.45
C ALA A 184 8.57 8.74 4.44
N LEU A 185 8.65 9.65 3.47
CA LEU A 185 7.67 9.76 2.38
C LEU A 185 7.65 8.48 1.53
N THR A 186 8.82 7.92 1.21
CA THR A 186 8.93 6.65 0.48
C THR A 186 8.30 5.50 1.26
N ALA A 187 8.56 5.40 2.55
CA ALA A 187 7.95 4.37 3.38
C ALA A 187 6.42 4.47 3.38
N ILE A 188 5.87 5.68 3.54
CA ILE A 188 4.42 5.91 3.49
C ILE A 188 3.85 5.59 2.11
N ALA A 189 4.53 5.97 1.03
CA ALA A 189 4.13 5.65 -0.33
C ALA A 189 4.03 4.13 -0.55
N VAL A 190 5.04 3.37 -0.10
CA VAL A 190 5.06 1.90 -0.20
C VAL A 190 3.93 1.27 0.61
N PHE A 191 3.76 1.67 1.87
CA PHE A 191 2.68 1.13 2.71
C PHE A 191 1.30 1.48 2.15
N THR A 192 1.09 2.69 1.65
CA THR A 192 -0.18 3.09 1.03
C THR A 192 -0.43 2.31 -0.25
N PHE A 193 0.60 2.13 -1.08
CA PHE A 193 0.48 1.34 -2.30
C PHE A 193 0.07 -0.10 -1.98
N ILE A 194 0.79 -0.78 -1.09
CA ILE A 194 0.53 -2.16 -0.71
C ILE A 194 -0.87 -2.29 -0.13
N SER A 195 -1.24 -1.44 0.85
CA SER A 195 -2.56 -1.51 1.49
C SER A 195 -3.72 -1.28 0.52
N THR A 196 -3.55 -0.40 -0.49
CA THR A 196 -4.57 -0.18 -1.53
C THR A 196 -4.60 -1.31 -2.55
N TRP A 197 -3.42 -1.84 -2.91
CA TRP A 197 -3.30 -2.94 -3.87
C TRP A 197 -3.95 -4.22 -3.38
N GLU A 198 -3.76 -4.54 -2.08
CA GLU A 198 -4.30 -5.73 -1.43
C GLU A 198 -5.74 -5.54 -0.93
N ASP A 199 -6.30 -4.32 -1.00
CA ASP A 199 -7.63 -4.05 -0.50
C ASP A 199 -8.69 -4.83 -1.31
N PHE A 200 -9.33 -5.74 -0.61
CA PHE A 200 -10.40 -6.57 -1.13
C PHE A 200 -11.77 -6.07 -0.65
N LEU A 201 -11.85 -5.68 0.62
CA LEU A 201 -13.14 -5.43 1.29
C LEU A 201 -13.80 -4.14 0.77
N ASN A 202 -13.05 -3.03 0.67
CA ASN A 202 -13.65 -1.78 0.23
C ASN A 202 -14.10 -1.84 -1.24
N PRO A 203 -13.28 -2.32 -2.21
CA PRO A 203 -13.76 -2.56 -3.56
C PRO A 203 -15.00 -3.48 -3.64
N LEU A 204 -15.06 -4.54 -2.84
CA LEU A 204 -16.21 -5.46 -2.78
C LEU A 204 -17.50 -4.75 -2.35
N ILE A 205 -17.42 -3.77 -1.43
CA ILE A 205 -18.57 -3.05 -0.90
C ILE A 205 -19.03 -1.93 -1.84
N TYR A 206 -18.09 -1.28 -2.55
CA TYR A 206 -18.39 -0.07 -3.31
C TYR A 206 -18.54 -0.27 -4.81
N LEU A 207 -18.04 -1.38 -5.38
CA LEU A 207 -17.99 -1.61 -6.83
C LEU A 207 -18.89 -2.78 -7.22
N ASP A 208 -19.88 -2.51 -8.07
CA ASP A 208 -20.81 -3.50 -8.64
C ASP A 208 -20.53 -3.77 -10.13
N ASP A 209 -20.01 -2.76 -10.88
CA ASP A 209 -19.69 -2.89 -12.30
C ASP A 209 -18.43 -3.73 -12.51
N SER A 210 -18.57 -4.80 -13.29
CA SER A 210 -17.46 -5.69 -13.64
C SER A 210 -16.29 -4.96 -14.31
N ASN A 211 -16.51 -3.83 -14.97
CA ASN A 211 -15.44 -3.04 -15.58
C ASN A 211 -14.58 -2.28 -14.57
N LEU A 212 -15.08 -2.06 -13.36
CA LEU A 212 -14.41 -1.30 -12.30
C LEU A 212 -13.68 -2.18 -11.30
N LEU A 213 -13.83 -3.51 -11.38
CA LEU A 213 -13.24 -4.42 -10.39
C LEU A 213 -11.73 -4.29 -10.31
N THR A 214 -11.22 -4.53 -9.11
CA THR A 214 -9.79 -4.58 -8.82
C THR A 214 -9.22 -5.98 -9.03
N MET A 215 -7.91 -6.07 -9.09
CA MET A 215 -7.21 -7.34 -9.24
C MET A 215 -7.43 -8.27 -8.04
N ALA A 216 -7.52 -7.71 -6.81
CA ALA A 216 -7.84 -8.49 -5.61
C ALA A 216 -9.23 -9.15 -5.73
N LEU A 217 -10.24 -8.45 -6.26
CA LEU A 217 -11.57 -9.00 -6.53
C LEU A 217 -11.56 -10.02 -7.69
N ALA A 218 -10.75 -9.78 -8.71
CA ALA A 218 -10.63 -10.69 -9.86
C ALA A 218 -10.16 -12.08 -9.44
N LEU A 219 -9.18 -12.15 -8.53
CA LEU A 219 -8.65 -13.42 -8.03
C LEU A 219 -9.71 -14.28 -7.33
N GLN A 220 -10.69 -13.64 -6.69
CA GLN A 220 -11.81 -14.36 -6.06
C GLN A 220 -12.66 -15.13 -7.08
N GLN A 221 -12.76 -14.68 -8.33
CA GLN A 221 -13.56 -15.34 -9.35
C GLN A 221 -13.06 -16.75 -9.67
N PHE A 222 -11.75 -17.01 -9.49
CA PHE A 222 -11.17 -18.35 -9.66
C PHE A 222 -11.47 -19.29 -8.49
N VAL A 223 -11.90 -18.76 -7.33
CA VAL A 223 -12.21 -19.57 -6.13
C VAL A 223 -13.70 -19.84 -5.99
N GLY A 224 -14.56 -18.97 -6.53
CA GLY A 224 -16.02 -19.01 -6.30
C GLY A 224 -16.84 -19.85 -7.26
N GLY A 225 -16.23 -20.50 -8.27
CA GLY A 225 -16.92 -21.34 -9.28
C GLY A 225 -17.18 -22.77 -8.83
N HIS A 226 -18.00 -23.52 -9.60
CA HIS A 226 -18.29 -24.94 -9.37
C HIS A 226 -17.05 -25.84 -9.47
N GLN A 227 -15.99 -25.40 -10.15
CA GLN A 227 -14.68 -26.00 -10.15
C GLN A 227 -13.66 -24.91 -9.76
N GLN A 228 -12.92 -25.18 -8.69
CA GLN A 228 -11.81 -24.30 -8.28
C GLN A 228 -10.65 -24.54 -9.24
N ASP A 229 -10.34 -23.55 -10.07
CA ASP A 229 -9.23 -23.59 -11.01
C ASP A 229 -7.93 -23.11 -10.35
N TRP A 230 -7.32 -24.02 -9.60
CA TRP A 230 -6.11 -23.71 -8.83
C TRP A 230 -4.91 -23.31 -9.71
N GLY A 231 -4.78 -23.86 -10.91
CA GLY A 231 -3.69 -23.52 -11.83
C GLY A 231 -3.72 -22.03 -12.25
N PRO A 232 -4.80 -21.55 -12.90
CA PRO A 232 -4.98 -20.15 -13.24
C PRO A 232 -4.98 -19.22 -12.01
N LEU A 233 -5.55 -19.64 -10.87
CA LEU A 233 -5.48 -18.89 -9.63
C LEU A 233 -4.03 -18.64 -9.21
N MET A 234 -3.17 -19.67 -9.17
CA MET A 234 -1.76 -19.52 -8.80
C MET A 234 -1.02 -18.61 -9.79
N ALA A 235 -1.28 -18.72 -11.09
CA ALA A 235 -0.73 -17.82 -12.09
C ALA A 235 -1.19 -16.36 -11.87
N GLY A 236 -2.48 -16.14 -11.59
CA GLY A 236 -3.04 -14.85 -11.26
C GLY A 236 -2.42 -14.23 -10.00
N VAL A 237 -2.19 -15.05 -8.95
CA VAL A 237 -1.53 -14.60 -7.72
C VAL A 237 -0.05 -14.25 -7.96
N VAL A 238 0.66 -14.98 -8.84
CA VAL A 238 2.02 -14.59 -9.26
C VAL A 238 2.02 -13.23 -9.94
N ILE A 239 1.08 -12.98 -10.86
CA ILE A 239 0.94 -11.66 -11.51
C ILE A 239 0.59 -10.58 -10.48
N PHE A 240 -0.29 -10.88 -9.52
CA PHE A 240 -0.72 -9.96 -8.47
C PHE A 240 0.43 -9.51 -7.55
N ILE A 241 1.36 -10.40 -7.21
CA ILE A 241 2.45 -10.08 -6.28
C ILE A 241 3.60 -9.31 -6.95
N LEU A 242 3.74 -9.37 -8.28
CA LEU A 242 4.85 -8.73 -9.00
C LEU A 242 5.00 -7.23 -8.73
N PRO A 243 3.94 -6.38 -8.77
CA PRO A 243 4.07 -4.96 -8.48
C PRO A 243 4.53 -4.68 -7.04
N ILE A 244 4.08 -5.48 -6.08
CA ILE A 244 4.49 -5.36 -4.67
C ILE A 244 6.00 -5.62 -4.55
N LEU A 245 6.48 -6.73 -5.14
CA LEU A 245 7.90 -7.08 -5.12
C LEU A 245 8.75 -6.02 -5.83
N LEU A 246 8.27 -5.50 -6.96
CA LEU A 246 8.97 -4.46 -7.72
C LEU A 246 9.10 -3.18 -6.90
N ILE A 247 8.01 -2.69 -6.33
CA ILE A 247 8.01 -1.46 -5.52
C ILE A 247 8.89 -1.63 -4.29
N PHE A 248 8.80 -2.78 -3.61
CA PHE A 248 9.67 -3.05 -2.46
C PHE A 248 11.15 -3.06 -2.87
N ALA A 249 11.50 -3.74 -3.97
CA ALA A 249 12.87 -3.79 -4.49
C ALA A 249 13.43 -2.40 -4.84
N LEU A 250 12.60 -1.51 -5.37
CA LEU A 250 12.99 -0.13 -5.69
C LEU A 250 13.10 0.75 -4.44
N ALA A 251 12.19 0.58 -3.48
CA ALA A 251 12.09 1.45 -2.31
C ALA A 251 13.02 1.04 -1.15
N GLN A 252 13.40 -0.24 -1.03
CA GLN A 252 14.17 -0.78 0.10
C GLN A 252 15.43 0.04 0.42
N ARG A 253 16.14 0.52 -0.59
CA ARG A 253 17.36 1.31 -0.41
C ARG A 253 17.08 2.64 0.29
N LEU A 254 16.06 3.37 -0.16
CA LEU A 254 15.68 4.66 0.43
C LEU A 254 15.13 4.50 1.86
N ILE A 255 14.41 3.41 2.13
CA ILE A 255 13.90 3.10 3.48
C ILE A 255 15.04 2.82 4.44
N LEU A 256 16.05 2.03 4.03
CA LEU A 256 17.20 1.69 4.86
C LEU A 256 18.08 2.92 5.16
N GLU A 257 18.28 3.82 4.21
CA GLU A 257 19.03 5.06 4.42
C GLU A 257 18.38 5.95 5.49
N GLY A 258 17.05 5.99 5.59
CA GLY A 258 16.32 6.75 6.60
C GLY A 258 16.50 6.24 8.03
N VAL A 259 16.70 4.93 8.22
CA VAL A 259 16.92 4.34 9.53
C VAL A 259 18.31 4.71 10.08
N THR A 260 19.30 4.88 9.22
CA THR A 260 20.66 5.24 9.62
C THR A 260 20.79 6.68 10.08
N PHE A 261 20.00 7.60 9.51
CA PHE A 261 19.97 9.01 9.92
C PHE A 261 19.39 9.23 11.33
N SER A 262 18.43 8.43 11.75
CA SER A 262 17.85 8.51 13.10
C SER A 262 18.74 7.89 14.19
N GLY A 263 19.67 7.03 13.83
CA GLY A 263 20.59 6.36 14.77
C GLY A 263 21.90 7.10 15.06
N SER A 264 22.29 8.08 14.24
CA SER A 264 23.57 8.78 14.37
C SER A 264 23.53 10.05 15.24
N SER A 265 22.37 10.42 15.79
CA SER A 265 22.22 11.57 16.70
C SER A 265 22.37 11.23 18.19
N VAL A 266 22.78 10.00 18.53
CA VAL A 266 23.09 9.55 19.90
C VAL A 266 24.53 9.08 19.95
N GLY A 267 25.43 10.04 19.99
CA GLY A 267 26.86 9.84 20.20
C GLY A 267 27.48 11.11 20.76
#